data_27b71f499a78e08d10be481773f9d975
#
_entry.id   27b71f499a78e08d10be481773f9d975
#
_cell.length_a   1.000
_cell.length_b   1.000
_cell.length_c   1.000
_cell.angle_alpha   90.00
_cell.angle_beta   90.00
_cell.angle_gamma   90.00
#
_symmetry.space_group_name_H-M   'P 1'
#
loop_
_entity.id
_entity.type
_entity.pdbx_description
1 polymer ?
#
loop_
_entity_poly.entity_id
_entity_poly.type
_entity_poly.pdbx_seq_one_letter_code
_entity_poly.pdbx_strand_id
1 'polypeptide(L)'
;YTNVLIMPNTLPALDGQTVSGPEATGAKEVLDAGFDNVIDFLQQYDTAHDVQLPVRYDLCVCASKDRAGHEASDVADWLKYVPGFEDDAKTPAMLTHPITAISDDGSAVTPEILDQVLENVKASDLYLIEHCEHHDTGAVNEGPVSRELGVPGIPEDTELKIVARDIEAARRTGVHVHFQHVSTAISFEAIRRAKAEGLPITCETAPHYLALSDEALLKYGTLAKMNPPLRSEADRKATIAAIADGTVDLLATDHAPHTLAEKELGFLEAPNGIIGLECAYGVCHKVLVDGGFISDERLIELMSVGPAELMGHVPTDVAALVEDYAEPAPTGDDPDGVIAGERDAQPQREGVNRLLDLSRVDDADNVDLVVLNAAEEWTVDPEQFHSKARNTPFGGWQVTGRPLATIIGSQLMFSRL
;
A
#
# COMPACT_ATOMS: atom_id res chain seq x y z
N TYR A 1 -2.98 -9.81 -1.95
CA TYR A 1 -2.12 -8.94 -2.76
C TYR A 1 -1.21 -9.77 -3.64
N THR A 2 -0.97 -9.32 -4.86
CA THR A 2 -0.03 -9.91 -5.81
C THR A 2 1.25 -9.09 -5.91
N ASN A 3 1.14 -7.76 -5.72
CA ASN A 3 2.25 -6.84 -5.63
C ASN A 3 2.03 -5.83 -4.50
N VAL A 4 3.10 -5.30 -3.94
CA VAL A 4 3.10 -4.23 -2.93
C VAL A 4 4.23 -3.24 -3.22
N LEU A 5 4.04 -1.96 -2.85
CA LEU A 5 5.10 -0.97 -2.84
C LEU A 5 5.71 -0.90 -1.43
N ILE A 6 7.01 -1.12 -1.34
CA ILE A 6 7.77 -0.99 -0.09
C ILE A 6 8.22 0.46 0.05
N MET A 7 7.80 1.10 1.14
CA MET A 7 8.20 2.46 1.47
C MET A 7 9.68 2.53 1.91
N PRO A 8 10.35 3.70 1.79
CA PRO A 8 11.81 3.79 1.91
C PRO A 8 12.34 3.79 3.34
N ASN A 9 11.50 3.55 4.35
CA ASN A 9 11.86 3.57 5.76
C ASN A 9 12.59 2.32 6.25
N THR A 10 13.53 1.82 5.44
CA THR A 10 14.48 0.77 5.80
C THR A 10 15.71 1.34 6.56
N LEU A 11 16.47 0.45 7.19
CA LEU A 11 17.75 0.77 7.80
C LEU A 11 18.80 -0.26 7.33
N PRO A 12 19.81 0.13 6.54
CA PRO A 12 20.07 1.48 5.99
C PRO A 12 18.97 1.96 5.02
N ALA A 13 18.98 3.27 4.73
CA ALA A 13 17.98 3.91 3.87
C ALA A 13 18.06 3.47 2.40
N LEU A 14 16.91 3.48 1.71
CA LEU A 14 16.81 3.20 0.26
C LEU A 14 17.15 4.45 -0.56
N ASP A 15 18.35 5.00 -0.43
CA ASP A 15 18.78 6.23 -1.11
C ASP A 15 19.86 6.02 -2.19
N GLY A 16 20.22 4.75 -2.42
CA GLY A 16 21.25 4.37 -3.41
C GLY A 16 22.69 4.50 -2.92
N GLN A 17 22.92 5.01 -1.71
CA GLN A 17 24.27 5.17 -1.19
C GLN A 17 24.89 3.85 -0.72
N THR A 18 26.22 3.82 -0.73
CA THR A 18 26.99 2.72 -0.15
C THR A 18 26.86 2.71 1.36
N VAL A 19 26.54 1.55 1.93
CA VAL A 19 26.40 1.35 3.38
C VAL A 19 27.70 1.69 4.10
N SER A 20 27.65 2.63 5.04
CA SER A 20 28.81 3.23 5.69
C SER A 20 29.39 2.40 6.87
N GLY A 21 29.42 1.08 6.72
CA GLY A 21 30.09 0.17 7.68
C GLY A 21 29.13 -0.69 8.52
N PRO A 22 29.64 -1.77 9.12
CA PRO A 22 28.84 -2.80 9.77
C PRO A 22 28.18 -2.35 11.09
N GLU A 23 28.56 -1.18 11.60
CA GLU A 23 28.06 -0.64 12.88
C GLU A 23 26.64 -0.02 12.72
N ALA A 24 26.23 0.33 11.48
CA ALA A 24 24.91 0.87 11.24
C ALA A 24 23.83 -0.23 11.39
N THR A 25 22.67 0.14 11.90
CA THR A 25 21.53 -0.78 12.04
C THR A 25 21.14 -1.39 10.69
N GLY A 26 21.03 -2.72 10.62
CA GLY A 26 20.71 -3.44 9.38
C GLY A 26 21.87 -3.58 8.39
N ALA A 27 22.91 -2.76 8.48
CA ALA A 27 24.07 -2.78 7.58
C ALA A 27 24.75 -4.15 7.51
N LYS A 28 24.81 -4.84 8.65
CA LYS A 28 25.46 -6.15 8.75
C LYS A 28 24.79 -7.18 7.84
N GLU A 29 23.48 -7.20 7.72
CA GLU A 29 22.75 -8.15 6.87
C GLU A 29 23.09 -7.92 5.39
N VAL A 30 23.08 -6.67 4.95
CA VAL A 30 23.43 -6.25 3.59
C VAL A 30 24.88 -6.66 3.25
N LEU A 31 25.83 -6.33 4.13
CA LEU A 31 27.26 -6.61 3.94
C LEU A 31 27.57 -8.10 4.02
N ASP A 32 26.96 -8.86 4.93
CA ASP A 32 27.15 -10.31 5.06
C ASP A 32 26.60 -11.05 3.82
N ALA A 33 25.57 -10.51 3.17
CA ALA A 33 25.04 -11.03 1.90
C ALA A 33 25.94 -10.66 0.68
N GLY A 34 26.97 -9.85 0.89
CA GLY A 34 27.94 -9.47 -0.15
C GLY A 34 27.58 -8.23 -0.95
N PHE A 35 26.62 -7.44 -0.47
CA PHE A 35 26.22 -6.16 -1.08
C PHE A 35 26.76 -4.99 -0.27
N ASP A 36 26.95 -3.85 -0.94
CA ASP A 36 27.33 -2.58 -0.31
C ASP A 36 26.24 -1.51 -0.42
N ASN A 37 25.08 -1.86 -1.00
CA ASN A 37 23.95 -1.00 -1.25
C ASN A 37 22.63 -1.76 -0.95
N VAL A 38 21.70 -1.10 -0.29
CA VAL A 38 20.42 -1.73 0.12
C VAL A 38 19.54 -2.05 -1.10
N ILE A 39 19.57 -1.22 -2.15
CA ILE A 39 18.78 -1.47 -3.35
C ILE A 39 19.29 -2.73 -4.06
N ASP A 40 20.60 -2.88 -4.24
CA ASP A 40 21.19 -4.10 -4.82
C ASP A 40 20.86 -5.35 -4.00
N PHE A 41 20.88 -5.24 -2.67
CA PHE A 41 20.49 -6.32 -1.77
C PHE A 41 19.02 -6.72 -1.97
N LEU A 42 18.12 -5.74 -2.04
CA LEU A 42 16.69 -6.00 -2.23
C LEU A 42 16.37 -6.53 -3.63
N GLN A 43 17.11 -6.10 -4.67
CA GLN A 43 16.97 -6.68 -6.01
C GLN A 43 17.26 -8.18 -6.06
N GLN A 44 18.00 -8.70 -5.10
CA GLN A 44 18.45 -10.09 -5.06
C GLN A 44 18.08 -10.79 -3.74
N TYR A 45 17.12 -10.25 -3.00
CA TYR A 45 16.75 -10.73 -1.67
C TYR A 45 16.36 -12.21 -1.68
N ASP A 46 15.51 -12.62 -2.61
CA ASP A 46 15.02 -13.99 -2.76
C ASP A 46 16.18 -14.96 -3.03
N THR A 47 17.11 -14.58 -3.90
CA THR A 47 18.29 -15.40 -4.22
C THR A 47 19.27 -15.43 -3.05
N ALA A 48 19.50 -14.29 -2.38
CA ALA A 48 20.42 -14.20 -1.26
C ALA A 48 19.96 -15.03 -0.04
N HIS A 49 18.66 -15.20 0.11
CA HIS A 49 18.04 -15.93 1.23
C HIS A 49 17.51 -17.32 0.85
N ASP A 50 17.59 -17.71 -0.43
CA ASP A 50 17.02 -18.96 -0.95
C ASP A 50 15.53 -19.10 -0.58
N VAL A 51 14.75 -18.02 -0.81
CA VAL A 51 13.33 -17.96 -0.48
C VAL A 51 12.51 -17.63 -1.72
N GLN A 52 11.30 -18.18 -1.78
CA GLN A 52 10.28 -17.74 -2.72
C GLN A 52 9.31 -16.80 -2.00
N LEU A 53 9.26 -15.55 -2.43
CA LEU A 53 8.34 -14.59 -1.85
C LEU A 53 6.90 -14.85 -2.32
N PRO A 54 5.92 -14.74 -1.42
CA PRO A 54 4.51 -14.98 -1.76
C PRO A 54 3.84 -13.80 -2.47
N VAL A 55 4.56 -12.71 -2.70
CA VAL A 55 4.10 -11.45 -3.28
C VAL A 55 5.27 -10.78 -3.98
N ARG A 56 5.01 -10.12 -5.11
CA ARG A 56 5.99 -9.23 -5.75
C ARG A 56 6.08 -7.92 -4.96
N TYR A 57 7.17 -7.20 -5.11
CA TYR A 57 7.28 -5.86 -4.56
C TYR A 57 8.07 -4.92 -5.46
N ASP A 58 7.64 -3.67 -5.45
CA ASP A 58 8.39 -2.55 -6.00
C ASP A 58 8.99 -1.74 -4.87
N LEU A 59 9.95 -0.90 -5.19
CA LEU A 59 10.66 -0.08 -4.24
C LEU A 59 10.28 1.39 -4.38
N CYS A 60 10.12 2.05 -3.26
CA CYS A 60 10.13 3.51 -3.17
C CYS A 60 11.52 3.96 -2.71
N VAL A 61 12.19 4.84 -3.46
CA VAL A 61 13.49 5.38 -3.08
C VAL A 61 13.33 6.60 -2.18
N CYS A 62 14.28 6.81 -1.26
CA CYS A 62 14.29 7.99 -0.40
C CYS A 62 14.41 9.29 -1.22
N ALA A 63 13.59 10.28 -0.89
CA ALA A 63 13.71 11.63 -1.42
C ALA A 63 14.99 12.31 -0.90
N SER A 64 15.39 12.01 0.34
CA SER A 64 16.62 12.55 0.96
C SER A 64 17.61 11.46 1.32
N LYS A 65 18.90 11.82 1.37
CA LYS A 65 19.96 10.94 1.83
C LYS A 65 19.74 10.55 3.27
N ASP A 66 19.97 9.28 3.59
CA ASP A 66 19.72 8.67 4.90
C ASP A 66 18.26 8.89 5.41
N ARG A 67 17.35 9.35 4.54
CA ARG A 67 15.99 9.79 4.90
C ARG A 67 16.01 10.87 6.00
N ALA A 68 17.01 11.74 5.97
CA ALA A 68 17.28 12.71 7.02
C ALA A 68 16.67 14.11 6.73
N GLY A 69 16.12 14.35 5.53
CA GLY A 69 15.47 15.60 5.16
C GLY A 69 16.40 16.80 4.93
N HIS A 70 17.72 16.62 4.93
CA HIS A 70 18.70 17.70 4.83
C HIS A 70 19.33 17.88 3.46
N GLU A 71 19.47 16.81 2.71
CA GLU A 71 20.06 16.77 1.37
C GLU A 71 19.24 15.79 0.51
N ALA A 72 18.86 16.20 -0.70
CA ALA A 72 18.16 15.32 -1.62
C ALA A 72 19.05 14.13 -2.01
N SER A 73 18.45 12.95 -2.21
CA SER A 73 19.16 11.79 -2.73
C SER A 73 19.70 12.08 -4.13
N ASP A 74 20.83 11.47 -4.49
CA ASP A 74 21.41 11.65 -5.81
C ASP A 74 20.74 10.70 -6.81
N VAL A 75 20.05 11.23 -7.79
CA VAL A 75 19.37 10.45 -8.83
C VAL A 75 20.33 9.49 -9.55
N ALA A 76 21.61 9.84 -9.68
CA ALA A 76 22.61 9.00 -10.33
C ALA A 76 22.89 7.69 -9.56
N ASP A 77 22.64 7.65 -8.26
CA ASP A 77 22.89 6.48 -7.43
C ASP A 77 21.83 5.38 -7.63
N TRP A 78 20.62 5.76 -8.01
CA TRP A 78 19.48 4.82 -8.10
C TRP A 78 18.73 4.80 -9.44
N LEU A 79 18.96 5.73 -10.35
CA LEU A 79 18.22 5.84 -11.63
C LEU A 79 18.25 4.55 -12.47
N LYS A 80 19.34 3.80 -12.42
CA LYS A 80 19.49 2.51 -13.13
C LYS A 80 18.47 1.44 -12.71
N TYR A 81 17.79 1.62 -11.58
CA TYR A 81 16.76 0.71 -11.08
C TYR A 81 15.34 1.15 -11.44
N VAL A 82 15.21 2.26 -12.18
CA VAL A 82 13.93 2.75 -12.68
C VAL A 82 13.69 2.16 -14.07
N PRO A 83 12.49 1.57 -14.34
CA PRO A 83 12.17 1.02 -15.66
C PRO A 83 12.38 2.05 -16.79
N GLY A 84 13.06 1.65 -17.85
CA GLY A 84 13.37 2.52 -18.98
C GLY A 84 14.67 3.34 -18.85
N PHE A 85 15.37 3.26 -17.71
CA PHE A 85 16.66 3.93 -17.46
C PHE A 85 17.79 2.93 -17.17
N GLU A 86 17.60 1.67 -17.50
CA GLU A 86 18.60 0.61 -17.29
C GLU A 86 19.90 0.92 -18.06
N ASP A 87 21.03 0.79 -17.38
CA ASP A 87 22.37 0.83 -17.99
C ASP A 87 22.80 -0.61 -18.29
N ASP A 88 22.77 -1.02 -19.56
CA ASP A 88 23.11 -2.38 -20.04
C ASP A 88 24.43 -2.93 -19.49
N ALA A 89 25.31 -2.06 -19.03
CA ALA A 89 26.60 -2.45 -18.47
C ALA A 89 26.59 -2.70 -16.95
N LYS A 90 25.57 -2.20 -16.24
CA LYS A 90 25.51 -2.16 -14.76
C LYS A 90 24.22 -2.67 -14.15
N THR A 91 23.17 -2.80 -14.94
CA THR A 91 21.87 -3.26 -14.47
C THR A 91 21.75 -4.76 -14.67
N PRO A 92 21.13 -5.51 -13.73
CA PRO A 92 20.72 -6.89 -13.98
C PRO A 92 19.87 -6.96 -15.25
N ALA A 93 19.98 -8.05 -15.99
CA ALA A 93 19.28 -8.24 -17.27
C ALA A 93 17.75 -8.09 -17.17
N MET A 94 17.20 -8.10 -15.97
CA MET A 94 15.81 -7.83 -15.63
C MET A 94 15.75 -7.26 -14.22
N LEU A 95 15.06 -6.13 -14.05
CA LEU A 95 14.76 -5.60 -12.73
C LEU A 95 13.68 -6.50 -12.08
N THR A 96 14.02 -7.12 -10.96
CA THR A 96 13.07 -7.95 -10.20
C THR A 96 12.19 -7.10 -9.29
N HIS A 97 12.73 -6.01 -8.77
CA HIS A 97 12.06 -5.09 -7.86
C HIS A 97 12.35 -3.64 -8.27
N PRO A 98 11.63 -3.10 -9.27
CA PRO A 98 11.91 -1.78 -9.82
C PRO A 98 11.62 -0.67 -8.79
N ILE A 99 12.32 0.45 -8.94
CA ILE A 99 11.95 1.69 -8.26
C ILE A 99 10.84 2.34 -9.07
N THR A 100 9.68 2.57 -8.44
CA THR A 100 8.50 3.15 -9.08
C THR A 100 8.05 4.47 -8.48
N ALA A 101 8.62 4.89 -7.33
CA ALA A 101 8.26 6.14 -6.66
C ALA A 101 9.42 6.72 -5.84
N ILE A 102 9.27 7.99 -5.42
CA ILE A 102 10.18 8.70 -4.52
C ILE A 102 9.39 9.18 -3.30
N SER A 103 9.89 8.95 -2.07
CA SER A 103 9.26 9.40 -0.82
C SER A 103 10.29 9.51 0.32
N ASP A 104 9.97 10.29 1.33
CA ASP A 104 10.60 10.20 2.66
C ASP A 104 9.62 9.67 3.72
N ASP A 105 8.74 8.73 3.35
CA ASP A 105 7.66 8.20 4.18
C ASP A 105 8.01 8.12 5.69
N GLY A 106 7.03 8.50 6.51
CA GLY A 106 7.19 8.80 7.93
C GLY A 106 7.61 10.25 8.20
N SER A 107 7.94 11.02 7.15
CA SER A 107 8.23 12.46 7.18
C SER A 107 7.80 13.13 5.88
N ALA A 108 7.35 14.40 5.95
CA ALA A 108 7.20 15.22 4.75
C ALA A 108 8.58 15.63 4.22
N VAL A 109 8.70 15.71 2.90
CA VAL A 109 9.88 16.32 2.26
C VAL A 109 10.04 17.74 2.80
N THR A 110 11.24 18.09 3.29
CA THR A 110 11.49 19.40 3.87
C THR A 110 11.50 20.49 2.81
N PRO A 111 11.10 21.74 3.15
CA PRO A 111 11.10 22.85 2.19
C PRO A 111 12.47 23.12 1.57
N GLU A 112 13.54 22.83 2.31
CA GLU A 112 14.94 23.10 1.93
C GLU A 112 15.40 22.27 0.73
N ILE A 113 14.87 21.06 0.59
CA ILE A 113 15.27 20.12 -0.50
C ILE A 113 14.17 19.91 -1.54
N LEU A 114 12.95 20.42 -1.32
CA LEU A 114 11.79 20.15 -2.16
C LEU A 114 12.06 20.43 -3.65
N ASP A 115 12.65 21.58 -3.98
CA ASP A 115 12.91 21.91 -5.39
C ASP A 115 13.89 20.90 -6.04
N GLN A 116 14.91 20.42 -5.31
CA GLN A 116 15.83 19.41 -5.82
C GLN A 116 15.14 18.05 -5.97
N VAL A 117 14.28 17.66 -5.01
CA VAL A 117 13.47 16.44 -5.10
C VAL A 117 12.56 16.47 -6.33
N LEU A 118 11.90 17.60 -6.60
CA LEU A 118 11.04 17.76 -7.79
C LEU A 118 11.85 17.67 -9.10
N GLU A 119 13.12 18.15 -9.13
CA GLU A 119 14.00 17.92 -10.29
C GLU A 119 14.38 16.44 -10.43
N ASN A 120 14.63 15.72 -9.33
CA ASN A 120 14.88 14.27 -9.37
C ASN A 120 13.65 13.51 -9.91
N VAL A 121 12.44 13.87 -9.48
CA VAL A 121 11.18 13.29 -9.99
C VAL A 121 11.09 13.47 -11.51
N LYS A 122 11.36 14.67 -12.03
CA LYS A 122 11.36 14.92 -13.47
C LYS A 122 12.45 14.12 -14.22
N ALA A 123 13.64 14.01 -13.62
CA ALA A 123 14.77 13.33 -14.25
C ALA A 123 14.55 11.82 -14.36
N SER A 124 13.76 11.24 -13.48
CA SER A 124 13.46 9.80 -13.42
C SER A 124 12.11 9.41 -14.00
N ASP A 125 11.29 10.38 -14.42
CA ASP A 125 9.89 10.16 -14.86
C ASP A 125 9.03 9.42 -13.83
N LEU A 126 9.38 9.57 -12.55
CA LEU A 126 8.65 9.02 -11.42
C LEU A 126 7.65 10.05 -10.86
N TYR A 127 7.02 9.74 -9.75
CA TYR A 127 6.18 10.65 -8.98
C TYR A 127 6.65 10.72 -7.52
N LEU A 128 6.28 11.81 -6.86
CA LEU A 128 6.53 12.00 -5.44
C LEU A 128 5.36 11.45 -4.64
N ILE A 129 5.61 10.52 -3.73
CA ILE A 129 4.67 10.12 -2.67
C ILE A 129 4.97 10.99 -1.45
N GLU A 130 4.05 11.84 -1.07
CA GLU A 130 4.26 12.80 0.01
C GLU A 130 3.53 12.36 1.28
N HIS A 131 4.30 12.18 2.36
CA HIS A 131 3.76 11.99 3.71
C HIS A 131 3.24 13.32 4.25
N CYS A 132 1.92 13.48 4.29
CA CYS A 132 1.28 14.77 4.50
C CYS A 132 1.21 15.17 5.97
N GLU A 133 2.33 15.31 6.64
CA GLU A 133 2.37 15.79 8.01
C GLU A 133 3.49 16.78 8.25
N HIS A 134 3.11 17.95 8.74
CA HIS A 134 4.07 18.91 9.25
C HIS A 134 4.45 18.49 10.69
N HIS A 135 5.76 18.39 10.97
CA HIS A 135 6.29 17.96 12.27
C HIS A 135 6.00 18.95 13.40
N ASP A 136 4.73 19.09 13.75
CA ASP A 136 4.33 19.78 14.97
C ASP A 136 4.20 18.77 16.10
N THR A 137 4.30 19.26 17.31
CA THR A 137 4.26 18.42 18.50
C THR A 137 2.85 17.94 18.80
N GLY A 138 2.68 16.64 18.95
CA GLY A 138 1.42 16.03 19.34
C GLY A 138 1.53 14.51 19.36
N ALA A 139 0.54 13.84 19.94
CA ALA A 139 0.50 12.38 20.03
C ALA A 139 -0.73 11.76 19.38
N VAL A 140 -1.82 12.52 19.32
CA VAL A 140 -3.12 12.12 18.79
C VAL A 140 -3.83 13.37 18.20
N ASN A 141 -4.94 13.20 17.50
CA ASN A 141 -5.72 14.31 16.95
C ASN A 141 -6.10 15.35 18.01
N GLU A 142 -5.94 16.65 17.68
CA GLU A 142 -6.36 17.73 18.59
C GLU A 142 -7.89 17.76 18.72
N GLY A 143 -8.39 17.60 19.95
CA GLY A 143 -9.83 17.58 20.14
C GLY A 143 -10.26 17.18 21.55
N PRO A 144 -11.52 16.81 21.72
CA PRO A 144 -12.02 16.29 22.99
C PRO A 144 -11.24 15.09 23.52
N VAL A 145 -10.86 14.14 22.61
CA VAL A 145 -10.16 12.91 22.96
C VAL A 145 -8.74 13.20 23.48
N SER A 146 -7.97 14.08 22.84
CA SER A 146 -6.63 14.44 23.32
C SER A 146 -6.67 15.07 24.72
N ARG A 147 -7.70 15.90 24.98
CA ARG A 147 -7.91 16.51 26.30
C ARG A 147 -8.30 15.48 27.35
N GLU A 148 -9.16 14.51 27.01
CA GLU A 148 -9.56 13.41 27.90
C GLU A 148 -8.38 12.51 28.26
N LEU A 149 -7.53 12.18 27.27
CA LEU A 149 -6.31 11.41 27.46
C LEU A 149 -5.19 12.18 28.16
N GLY A 150 -5.30 13.51 28.22
CA GLY A 150 -4.28 14.37 28.84
C GLY A 150 -2.98 14.44 28.03
N VAL A 151 -3.05 14.27 26.70
CA VAL A 151 -1.88 14.31 25.80
C VAL A 151 -1.99 15.46 24.79
N PRO A 152 -0.85 15.99 24.28
CA PRO A 152 -0.87 17.04 23.27
C PRO A 152 -1.54 16.58 21.98
N GLY A 153 -2.36 17.43 21.41
CA GLY A 153 -3.05 17.22 20.15
C GLY A 153 -2.23 17.63 18.93
N ILE A 154 -2.46 16.97 17.82
CA ILE A 154 -1.95 17.32 16.48
C ILE A 154 -3.06 18.10 15.76
N PRO A 155 -2.85 19.39 15.42
CA PRO A 155 -3.84 20.19 14.72
C PRO A 155 -4.22 19.63 13.36
N GLU A 156 -5.45 19.83 12.93
CA GLU A 156 -5.96 19.40 11.64
C GLU A 156 -5.19 20.04 10.46
N ASP A 157 -4.77 21.28 10.61
CA ASP A 157 -4.09 22.04 9.57
C ASP A 157 -2.64 21.60 9.29
N THR A 158 -2.06 20.72 10.11
CA THR A 158 -0.72 20.17 9.89
C THR A 158 -0.66 19.39 8.56
N GLU A 159 -1.68 18.58 8.25
CA GLU A 159 -1.80 17.86 6.99
C GLU A 159 -2.02 18.85 5.82
N LEU A 160 -2.98 19.77 5.94
CA LEU A 160 -3.28 20.75 4.89
C LEU A 160 -2.07 21.63 4.52
N LYS A 161 -1.19 21.95 5.48
CA LYS A 161 0.03 22.76 5.20
C LYS A 161 0.91 22.08 4.14
N ILE A 162 1.11 20.77 4.26
CA ILE A 162 1.89 19.99 3.30
C ILE A 162 1.12 19.83 1.98
N VAL A 163 -0.13 19.40 2.04
CA VAL A 163 -0.99 19.25 0.86
C VAL A 163 -1.05 20.55 0.03
N ALA A 164 -1.27 21.69 0.68
CA ALA A 164 -1.35 22.98 -0.03
C ALA A 164 0.00 23.42 -0.62
N ARG A 165 1.11 23.18 0.09
CA ARG A 165 2.47 23.44 -0.41
C ARG A 165 2.75 22.65 -1.69
N ASP A 166 2.41 21.38 -1.69
CA ASP A 166 2.77 20.49 -2.79
C ASP A 166 1.78 20.54 -3.95
N ILE A 167 0.54 20.91 -3.73
CA ILE A 167 -0.37 21.36 -4.80
C ILE A 167 0.24 22.55 -5.55
N GLU A 168 0.79 23.54 -4.83
CA GLU A 168 1.45 24.69 -5.46
C GLU A 168 2.75 24.28 -6.18
N ALA A 169 3.50 23.33 -5.62
CA ALA A 169 4.68 22.77 -6.27
C ALA A 169 4.31 22.04 -7.56
N ALA A 170 3.27 21.20 -7.56
CA ALA A 170 2.74 20.54 -8.75
C ALA A 170 2.25 21.55 -9.80
N ARG A 171 1.54 22.60 -9.39
CA ARG A 171 1.07 23.68 -10.28
C ARG A 171 2.23 24.38 -10.97
N ARG A 172 3.30 24.67 -10.23
CA ARG A 172 4.49 25.36 -10.74
C ARG A 172 5.35 24.50 -11.66
N THR A 173 5.44 23.21 -11.38
CA THR A 173 6.44 22.32 -12.01
C THR A 173 5.85 21.33 -12.99
N GLY A 174 4.56 21.01 -12.88
CA GLY A 174 3.88 19.93 -13.62
C GLY A 174 4.27 18.53 -13.13
N VAL A 175 4.98 18.39 -12.01
CA VAL A 175 5.34 17.11 -11.41
C VAL A 175 4.12 16.45 -10.82
N HIS A 176 4.00 15.12 -11.00
CA HIS A 176 2.96 14.33 -10.35
C HIS A 176 3.29 14.17 -8.87
N VAL A 177 2.34 14.58 -8.01
CA VAL A 177 2.40 14.38 -6.56
C VAL A 177 1.25 13.49 -6.13
N HIS A 178 1.58 12.44 -5.42
CA HIS A 178 0.63 11.52 -4.79
C HIS A 178 0.61 11.78 -3.28
N PHE A 179 -0.54 12.19 -2.75
CA PHE A 179 -0.71 12.44 -1.32
C PHE A 179 -1.07 11.16 -0.60
N GLN A 180 -0.15 10.72 0.27
CA GLN A 180 -0.24 9.48 1.02
C GLN A 180 -1.24 9.61 2.17
N HIS A 181 -2.00 8.54 2.45
CA HIS A 181 -2.87 8.32 3.62
C HIS A 181 -3.62 9.57 4.14
N VAL A 182 -4.21 10.36 3.24
CA VAL A 182 -4.94 11.60 3.59
C VAL A 182 -6.07 11.28 4.57
N SER A 183 -6.21 12.12 5.61
CA SER A 183 -7.08 11.84 6.75
C SER A 183 -8.06 12.97 7.11
N THR A 184 -7.89 14.22 6.59
CA THR A 184 -8.71 15.37 6.97
C THR A 184 -9.65 15.85 5.87
N ALA A 185 -10.83 16.33 6.26
CA ALA A 185 -11.83 16.90 5.36
C ALA A 185 -11.28 18.10 4.56
N ILE A 186 -10.47 18.92 5.20
CA ILE A 186 -9.92 20.13 4.58
C ILE A 186 -8.87 19.79 3.51
N SER A 187 -8.08 18.72 3.69
CA SER A 187 -7.13 18.24 2.70
C SER A 187 -7.84 17.62 1.50
N PHE A 188 -8.86 16.78 1.70
CA PHE A 188 -9.66 16.25 0.59
C PHE A 188 -10.29 17.37 -0.24
N GLU A 189 -10.78 18.44 0.37
CA GLU A 189 -11.34 19.57 -0.36
C GLU A 189 -10.27 20.31 -1.18
N ALA A 190 -9.05 20.47 -0.66
CA ALA A 190 -7.94 21.09 -1.39
C ALA A 190 -7.52 20.21 -2.59
N ILE A 191 -7.40 18.89 -2.39
CA ILE A 191 -7.07 17.92 -3.43
C ILE A 191 -8.16 17.88 -4.52
N ARG A 192 -9.43 17.85 -4.13
CA ARG A 192 -10.56 17.88 -5.07
C ARG A 192 -10.51 19.11 -6.00
N ARG A 193 -10.21 20.27 -5.44
CA ARG A 193 -10.05 21.51 -6.22
C ARG A 193 -8.86 21.43 -7.17
N ALA A 194 -7.72 20.95 -6.69
CA ALA A 194 -6.52 20.77 -7.51
C ALA A 194 -6.74 19.82 -8.68
N LYS A 195 -7.44 18.71 -8.45
CA LYS A 195 -7.86 17.77 -9.51
C LYS A 195 -8.81 18.41 -10.52
N ALA A 196 -9.77 19.22 -10.05
CA ALA A 196 -10.70 19.94 -10.92
C ALA A 196 -9.99 21.01 -11.77
N GLU A 197 -8.85 21.54 -11.35
CA GLU A 197 -7.96 22.40 -12.14
C GLU A 197 -7.14 21.61 -13.19
N GLY A 198 -7.15 20.28 -13.15
CA GLY A 198 -6.38 19.41 -14.04
C GLY A 198 -4.91 19.26 -13.63
N LEU A 199 -4.58 19.52 -12.38
CA LEU A 199 -3.21 19.30 -11.88
C LEU A 199 -2.89 17.79 -11.78
N PRO A 200 -1.64 17.38 -11.98
CA PRO A 200 -1.21 15.99 -11.83
C PRO A 200 -1.12 15.60 -10.35
N ILE A 201 -2.29 15.46 -9.74
CA ILE A 201 -2.46 15.15 -8.31
C ILE A 201 -3.27 13.86 -8.18
N THR A 202 -2.78 12.95 -7.36
CA THR A 202 -3.52 11.79 -6.88
C THR A 202 -3.44 11.70 -5.37
N CYS A 203 -4.33 10.94 -4.75
CA CYS A 203 -4.26 10.70 -3.31
C CYS A 203 -4.79 9.33 -2.92
N GLU A 204 -4.34 8.88 -1.78
CA GLU A 204 -4.82 7.66 -1.13
C GLU A 204 -5.30 7.94 0.29
N THR A 205 -6.02 6.97 0.83
CA THR A 205 -6.33 6.88 2.27
C THR A 205 -6.22 5.43 2.72
N ALA A 206 -6.35 5.19 4.03
CA ALA A 206 -6.12 3.87 4.58
C ALA A 206 -7.38 3.31 5.31
N PRO A 207 -7.49 1.97 5.46
CA PRO A 207 -8.65 1.34 6.10
C PRO A 207 -9.00 1.89 7.48
N HIS A 208 -8.00 2.29 8.26
CA HIS A 208 -8.22 2.81 9.60
C HIS A 208 -8.86 4.21 9.60
N TYR A 209 -8.61 5.07 8.60
CA TYR A 209 -9.23 6.41 8.52
C TYR A 209 -10.69 6.38 8.08
N LEU A 210 -11.11 5.37 7.33
CA LEU A 210 -12.51 5.22 6.96
C LEU A 210 -13.32 4.43 8.01
N ALA A 211 -12.64 3.59 8.80
CA ALA A 211 -13.28 2.69 9.77
C ALA A 211 -13.34 3.25 11.18
N LEU A 212 -12.39 4.09 11.59
CA LEU A 212 -12.20 4.58 12.95
C LEU A 212 -12.11 6.10 13.01
N SER A 213 -12.62 6.68 14.10
CA SER A 213 -12.35 8.06 14.52
C SER A 213 -11.38 8.06 15.70
N ASP A 214 -10.97 9.24 16.15
CA ASP A 214 -10.12 9.43 17.34
C ASP A 214 -10.73 8.84 18.63
N GLU A 215 -12.05 8.68 18.69
CA GLU A 215 -12.74 8.00 19.81
C GLU A 215 -12.26 6.54 19.97
N ALA A 216 -11.72 5.91 18.91
CA ALA A 216 -11.14 4.58 18.99
C ALA A 216 -9.96 4.49 19.97
N LEU A 217 -9.24 5.60 20.20
CA LEU A 217 -8.16 5.68 21.19
C LEU A 217 -8.64 5.43 22.62
N LEU A 218 -9.88 5.85 22.96
CA LEU A 218 -10.47 5.60 24.27
C LEU A 218 -10.78 4.12 24.50
N LYS A 219 -11.03 3.37 23.41
CA LYS A 219 -11.39 1.94 23.47
C LYS A 219 -10.17 1.03 23.32
N TYR A 220 -9.29 1.34 22.38
CA TYR A 220 -8.20 0.46 21.96
C TYR A 220 -6.82 0.96 22.42
N GLY A 221 -6.77 2.13 23.05
CA GLY A 221 -5.53 2.74 23.49
C GLY A 221 -4.56 2.96 22.33
N THR A 222 -3.30 2.71 22.59
CA THR A 222 -2.21 2.87 21.62
C THR A 222 -2.27 1.93 20.43
N LEU A 223 -3.05 0.84 20.47
CA LEU A 223 -3.29 0.00 19.30
C LEU A 223 -4.01 0.76 18.17
N ALA A 224 -4.69 1.88 18.49
CA ALA A 224 -5.30 2.78 17.53
C ALA A 224 -4.46 4.05 17.24
N LYS A 225 -3.22 4.11 17.74
CA LYS A 225 -2.33 5.25 17.52
C LYS A 225 -1.65 5.14 16.16
N MET A 226 -1.92 6.13 15.29
CA MET A 226 -1.41 6.25 13.92
C MET A 226 -0.81 7.63 13.65
N ASN A 227 -0.09 7.74 12.55
CA ASN A 227 0.43 8.96 11.97
C ASN A 227 0.25 8.97 10.44
N PRO A 228 -0.57 9.88 9.87
CA PRO A 228 -1.43 10.89 10.54
C PRO A 228 -2.34 10.29 11.61
N PRO A 229 -2.75 11.07 12.65
CA PRO A 229 -3.61 10.53 13.70
C PRO A 229 -5.01 10.21 13.18
N LEU A 230 -5.68 9.23 13.79
CA LEU A 230 -7.12 9.07 13.59
C LEU A 230 -7.81 10.38 13.92
N ARG A 231 -8.60 10.90 12.97
CA ARG A 231 -9.23 12.20 13.04
C ARG A 231 -10.64 12.12 13.65
N SER A 232 -11.33 13.25 13.69
CA SER A 232 -12.71 13.32 14.19
C SER A 232 -13.68 12.45 13.38
N GLU A 233 -14.84 12.18 13.95
CA GLU A 233 -15.93 11.49 13.23
C GLU A 233 -16.41 12.28 11.99
N ALA A 234 -16.24 13.62 11.98
CA ALA A 234 -16.53 14.43 10.81
C ALA A 234 -15.53 14.18 9.67
N ASP A 235 -14.25 14.06 9.99
CA ASP A 235 -13.19 13.72 9.03
C ASP A 235 -13.36 12.29 8.52
N ARG A 236 -13.66 11.33 9.39
CA ARG A 236 -13.97 9.95 8.97
C ARG A 236 -15.08 9.91 7.93
N LYS A 237 -16.15 10.65 8.15
CA LYS A 237 -17.26 10.77 7.17
C LYS A 237 -16.84 11.47 5.89
N ALA A 238 -15.97 12.48 5.97
CA ALA A 238 -15.42 13.14 4.80
C ALA A 238 -14.50 12.23 4.00
N THR A 239 -13.74 11.37 4.67
CA THR A 239 -12.93 10.32 4.02
C THR A 239 -13.80 9.37 3.20
N ILE A 240 -14.88 8.85 3.79
CA ILE A 240 -15.86 7.99 3.06
C ILE A 240 -16.47 8.73 1.88
N ALA A 241 -16.84 10.01 2.05
CA ALA A 241 -17.40 10.82 0.98
C ALA A 241 -16.39 11.07 -0.16
N ALA A 242 -15.10 11.29 0.16
CA ALA A 242 -14.03 11.48 -0.81
C ALA A 242 -13.72 10.19 -1.61
N ILE A 243 -13.92 9.03 -0.99
CA ILE A 243 -13.85 7.73 -1.69
C ILE A 243 -15.04 7.58 -2.65
N ALA A 244 -16.24 7.89 -2.18
CA ALA A 244 -17.46 7.72 -2.96
C ALA A 244 -17.57 8.68 -4.15
N ASP A 245 -17.04 9.91 -4.02
CA ASP A 245 -17.08 10.91 -5.10
C ASP A 245 -15.89 10.84 -6.07
N GLY A 246 -14.92 9.92 -5.83
CA GLY A 246 -13.75 9.71 -6.69
C GLY A 246 -12.61 10.69 -6.45
N THR A 247 -12.63 11.47 -5.37
CA THR A 247 -11.48 12.29 -4.95
C THR A 247 -10.28 11.42 -4.58
N VAL A 248 -10.54 10.31 -3.88
CA VAL A 248 -9.54 9.27 -3.54
C VAL A 248 -9.35 8.34 -4.74
N ASP A 249 -8.10 8.16 -5.17
CA ASP A 249 -7.74 7.31 -6.32
C ASP A 249 -7.55 5.85 -5.93
N LEU A 250 -6.98 5.60 -4.76
CA LEU A 250 -6.70 4.25 -4.28
C LEU A 250 -6.75 4.14 -2.75
N LEU A 251 -6.77 2.90 -2.27
CA LEU A 251 -6.68 2.55 -0.86
C LEU A 251 -5.36 1.84 -0.60
N ALA A 252 -4.51 2.43 0.25
CA ALA A 252 -3.29 1.81 0.74
C ALA A 252 -3.48 1.31 2.17
N THR A 253 -2.70 0.33 2.59
CA THR A 253 -2.89 -0.28 3.92
C THR A 253 -2.17 0.46 5.03
N ASP A 254 -1.12 1.18 4.69
CA ASP A 254 -0.20 1.76 5.67
C ASP A 254 0.15 0.73 6.77
N HIS A 255 0.60 -0.47 6.32
CA HIS A 255 0.90 -1.60 7.18
C HIS A 255 2.19 -1.34 7.96
N ALA A 256 2.05 -0.97 9.23
CA ALA A 256 3.16 -0.59 10.10
C ALA A 256 3.24 -1.52 11.33
N PRO A 257 4.04 -2.60 11.26
CA PRO A 257 4.13 -3.60 12.32
C PRO A 257 5.00 -3.13 13.48
N HIS A 258 4.49 -3.29 14.70
CA HIS A 258 5.16 -3.05 15.97
C HIS A 258 4.87 -4.17 16.95
N THR A 259 5.74 -4.36 17.91
CA THR A 259 5.50 -5.33 18.99
C THR A 259 4.41 -4.82 19.95
N LEU A 260 3.68 -5.74 20.58
CA LEU A 260 2.71 -5.35 21.62
C LEU A 260 3.38 -4.63 22.79
N ALA A 261 4.62 -5.02 23.15
CA ALA A 261 5.38 -4.36 24.21
C ALA A 261 5.66 -2.88 23.89
N GLU A 262 5.98 -2.55 22.64
CA GLU A 262 6.13 -1.16 22.20
C GLU A 262 4.78 -0.42 22.24
N LYS A 263 3.71 -1.09 21.84
CA LYS A 263 2.36 -0.49 21.88
C LYS A 263 1.81 -0.36 23.31
N GLU A 264 2.34 -1.05 24.30
CA GLU A 264 1.98 -0.90 25.73
C GLU A 264 2.64 0.31 26.41
N LEU A 265 3.58 0.98 25.74
CA LEU A 265 4.09 2.27 26.19
C LEU A 265 2.98 3.33 26.18
N GLY A 266 3.16 4.41 26.92
CA GLY A 266 2.19 5.51 26.94
C GLY A 266 2.01 6.19 25.57
N PHE A 267 0.95 6.97 25.39
CA PHE A 267 0.66 7.63 24.12
C PHE A 267 1.80 8.52 23.58
N LEU A 268 2.67 9.02 24.44
CA LEU A 268 3.83 9.82 24.01
C LEU A 268 4.99 8.97 23.50
N GLU A 269 5.12 7.74 23.96
CA GLU A 269 6.28 6.88 23.74
C GLU A 269 5.97 5.72 22.79
N ALA A 270 4.70 5.24 22.74
CA ALA A 270 4.32 4.18 21.85
C ALA A 270 4.48 4.60 20.38
N PRO A 271 5.06 3.75 19.52
CA PRO A 271 5.17 4.05 18.09
C PRO A 271 3.79 4.14 17.44
N ASN A 272 3.71 4.95 16.37
CA ASN A 272 2.56 4.98 15.49
C ASN A 272 2.55 3.74 14.60
N GLY A 273 1.39 3.18 14.33
CA GLY A 273 1.28 2.05 13.40
C GLY A 273 0.16 1.07 13.72
N ILE A 274 -0.50 0.61 12.67
CA ILE A 274 -1.53 -0.44 12.66
C ILE A 274 -1.18 -1.43 11.56
N ILE A 275 -1.27 -2.74 11.83
CA ILE A 275 -1.16 -3.74 10.76
C ILE A 275 -2.50 -3.86 10.04
N GLY A 276 -2.48 -3.85 8.71
CA GLY A 276 -3.67 -3.80 7.87
C GLY A 276 -3.76 -4.84 6.77
N LEU A 277 -2.63 -5.35 6.24
CA LEU A 277 -2.60 -6.18 5.02
C LEU A 277 -3.62 -7.32 5.04
N GLU A 278 -3.74 -8.07 6.13
CA GLU A 278 -4.54 -9.29 6.17
C GLU A 278 -6.03 -9.07 6.45
N CYS A 279 -6.44 -7.85 6.84
CA CYS A 279 -7.84 -7.53 7.09
C CYS A 279 -8.38 -6.32 6.29
N ALA A 280 -7.53 -5.63 5.52
CA ALA A 280 -7.88 -4.40 4.81
C ALA A 280 -9.12 -4.56 3.92
N TYR A 281 -9.16 -5.60 3.07
CA TYR A 281 -10.31 -5.82 2.20
C TYR A 281 -11.60 -5.97 2.99
N GLY A 282 -11.63 -6.85 4.00
CA GLY A 282 -12.83 -7.07 4.81
C GLY A 282 -13.26 -5.83 5.61
N VAL A 283 -12.31 -5.05 6.13
CA VAL A 283 -12.61 -3.78 6.84
C VAL A 283 -13.19 -2.74 5.88
N CYS A 284 -12.57 -2.57 4.71
CA CYS A 284 -13.05 -1.65 3.68
C CYS A 284 -14.42 -2.09 3.13
N HIS A 285 -14.61 -3.38 2.84
CA HIS A 285 -15.88 -3.92 2.38
C HIS A 285 -17.01 -3.62 3.38
N LYS A 286 -16.76 -3.92 4.67
CA LYS A 286 -17.75 -3.65 5.74
C LYS A 286 -18.17 -2.18 5.79
N VAL A 287 -17.23 -1.26 5.66
CA VAL A 287 -17.55 0.18 5.80
C VAL A 287 -18.15 0.74 4.52
N LEU A 288 -17.56 0.40 3.37
CA LEU A 288 -17.86 1.04 2.10
C LEU A 288 -18.95 0.31 1.32
N VAL A 289 -18.88 -1.02 1.20
CA VAL A 289 -19.81 -1.82 0.40
C VAL A 289 -21.05 -2.16 1.21
N ASP A 290 -20.92 -2.77 2.41
CA ASP A 290 -22.06 -3.04 3.30
C ASP A 290 -22.73 -1.73 3.74
N GLY A 291 -21.96 -0.63 3.83
CA GLY A 291 -22.46 0.71 4.09
C GLY A 291 -23.20 1.36 2.92
N GLY A 292 -23.14 0.78 1.72
CA GLY A 292 -23.83 1.25 0.52
C GLY A 292 -23.20 2.50 -0.13
N PHE A 293 -21.92 2.77 0.13
CA PHE A 293 -21.21 3.94 -0.43
C PHE A 293 -20.60 3.68 -1.80
N ILE A 294 -20.08 2.46 -2.04
CA ILE A 294 -19.52 2.02 -3.32
C ILE A 294 -19.91 0.56 -3.62
N SER A 295 -19.67 0.09 -4.84
CA SER A 295 -19.84 -1.33 -5.20
C SER A 295 -18.58 -2.15 -4.88
N ASP A 296 -18.70 -3.50 -4.93
CA ASP A 296 -17.57 -4.42 -4.82
C ASP A 296 -16.51 -4.15 -5.90
N GLU A 297 -16.96 -3.92 -7.14
CA GLU A 297 -16.07 -3.64 -8.27
C GLU A 297 -15.25 -2.37 -7.99
N ARG A 298 -15.89 -1.31 -7.47
CA ARG A 298 -15.17 -0.08 -7.12
C ARG A 298 -14.18 -0.29 -5.99
N LEU A 299 -14.49 -1.12 -5.02
CA LEU A 299 -13.52 -1.47 -3.96
C LEU A 299 -12.30 -2.20 -4.54
N ILE A 300 -12.52 -3.14 -5.47
CA ILE A 300 -11.43 -3.84 -6.15
C ILE A 300 -10.60 -2.86 -6.99
N GLU A 301 -11.22 -1.94 -7.73
CA GLU A 301 -10.50 -0.88 -8.45
C GLU A 301 -9.59 -0.08 -7.52
N LEU A 302 -10.09 0.37 -6.38
CA LEU A 302 -9.34 1.17 -5.40
C LEU A 302 -8.19 0.40 -4.74
N MET A 303 -8.28 -0.93 -4.62
CA MET A 303 -7.27 -1.75 -3.93
C MET A 303 -6.36 -2.54 -4.87
N SER A 304 -6.62 -2.52 -6.18
CA SER A 304 -5.89 -3.31 -7.19
C SER A 304 -5.52 -2.48 -8.42
N VAL A 305 -6.52 -2.02 -9.18
CA VAL A 305 -6.28 -1.32 -10.45
C VAL A 305 -5.60 0.03 -10.21
N GLY A 306 -6.14 0.86 -9.33
CA GLY A 306 -5.58 2.17 -9.01
C GLY A 306 -4.12 2.11 -8.54
N PRO A 307 -3.76 1.24 -7.55
CA PRO A 307 -2.36 1.05 -7.17
C PRO A 307 -1.47 0.57 -8.31
N ALA A 308 -1.94 -0.39 -9.14
CA ALA A 308 -1.17 -0.89 -10.26
C ALA A 308 -0.88 0.21 -11.28
N GLU A 309 -1.90 0.99 -11.66
CA GLU A 309 -1.74 2.12 -12.59
C GLU A 309 -0.77 3.18 -12.05
N LEU A 310 -0.86 3.50 -10.74
CA LEU A 310 0.05 4.44 -10.11
C LEU A 310 1.51 3.96 -10.18
N MET A 311 1.73 2.66 -9.96
CA MET A 311 3.06 2.03 -10.01
C MET A 311 3.54 1.75 -11.45
N GLY A 312 2.75 2.08 -12.49
CA GLY A 312 3.09 1.84 -13.88
C GLY A 312 2.91 0.40 -14.34
N HIS A 313 2.20 -0.42 -13.56
CA HIS A 313 1.86 -1.80 -13.94
C HIS A 313 0.57 -1.84 -14.76
N VAL A 314 0.50 -2.83 -15.64
CA VAL A 314 -0.73 -3.14 -16.39
C VAL A 314 -1.45 -4.29 -15.66
N PRO A 315 -2.64 -4.04 -15.08
CA PRO A 315 -3.40 -5.11 -14.45
C PRO A 315 -3.74 -6.22 -15.44
N THR A 316 -3.77 -7.46 -14.96
CA THR A 316 -4.19 -8.60 -15.77
C THR A 316 -5.63 -8.42 -16.25
N ASP A 317 -5.86 -8.42 -17.56
CA ASP A 317 -7.20 -8.42 -18.15
C ASP A 317 -7.82 -9.82 -18.05
N VAL A 318 -8.59 -10.03 -16.99
CA VAL A 318 -9.26 -11.31 -16.72
C VAL A 318 -10.28 -11.65 -17.79
N ALA A 319 -10.94 -10.65 -18.39
CA ALA A 319 -11.94 -10.87 -19.43
C ALA A 319 -11.27 -11.40 -20.71
N ALA A 320 -10.17 -10.79 -21.13
CA ALA A 320 -9.37 -11.25 -22.26
C ALA A 320 -8.81 -12.66 -22.00
N LEU A 321 -8.26 -12.94 -20.81
CA LEU A 321 -7.79 -14.29 -20.46
C LEU A 321 -8.91 -15.34 -20.59
N VAL A 322 -10.11 -15.03 -20.12
CA VAL A 322 -11.24 -15.96 -20.21
C VAL A 322 -11.72 -16.12 -21.65
N GLU A 323 -11.70 -15.07 -22.46
CA GLU A 323 -12.08 -15.14 -23.87
C GLU A 323 -11.11 -16.00 -24.69
N ASP A 324 -9.81 -15.76 -24.50
CA ASP A 324 -8.75 -16.37 -25.31
C ASP A 324 -8.38 -17.79 -24.90
N TYR A 325 -8.39 -18.08 -23.59
CA TYR A 325 -7.82 -19.33 -23.05
C TYR A 325 -8.80 -20.22 -22.26
N ALA A 326 -10.03 -19.75 -21.96
CA ALA A 326 -10.95 -20.59 -21.21
C ALA A 326 -11.80 -21.48 -22.12
N GLU A 327 -11.77 -22.78 -21.84
CA GLU A 327 -12.57 -23.81 -22.52
C GLU A 327 -13.85 -24.14 -21.75
N PRO A 328 -14.89 -24.65 -22.40
CA PRO A 328 -16.05 -25.20 -21.67
C PRO A 328 -15.57 -26.25 -20.66
N ALA A 329 -16.02 -26.14 -19.40
CA ALA A 329 -15.69 -27.15 -18.40
C ALA A 329 -16.23 -28.52 -18.84
N PRO A 330 -15.51 -29.62 -18.59
CA PRO A 330 -15.98 -30.96 -18.89
C PRO A 330 -17.36 -31.19 -18.30
N THR A 331 -18.32 -31.58 -19.13
CA THR A 331 -19.62 -32.03 -18.63
C THR A 331 -19.44 -33.39 -18.00
N GLY A 332 -20.01 -33.63 -16.80
CA GLY A 332 -19.77 -34.77 -15.92
C GLY A 332 -20.06 -36.20 -16.46
N ASP A 333 -20.02 -36.43 -17.76
CA ASP A 333 -20.18 -37.71 -18.41
C ASP A 333 -18.82 -38.32 -18.92
N ASP A 334 -17.67 -37.74 -18.45
CA ASP A 334 -16.37 -38.31 -18.81
C ASP A 334 -15.99 -39.44 -17.86
N PRO A 335 -15.88 -40.73 -18.36
CA PRO A 335 -15.61 -41.89 -17.54
C PRO A 335 -14.21 -41.93 -16.91
N ASP A 336 -13.29 -41.05 -17.31
CA ASP A 336 -11.92 -40.97 -16.77
C ASP A 336 -11.76 -39.81 -15.72
N GLY A 337 -12.86 -39.41 -15.10
CA GLY A 337 -13.01 -38.24 -14.22
C GLY A 337 -11.97 -38.08 -13.13
N VAL A 338 -11.16 -37.06 -13.28
CA VAL A 338 -10.21 -36.58 -12.27
C VAL A 338 -10.72 -35.33 -11.57
N ILE A 339 -11.98 -35.04 -11.41
CA ILE A 339 -12.50 -34.12 -10.38
C ILE A 339 -14.02 -34.34 -10.22
N ALA A 340 -14.41 -35.33 -9.46
CA ALA A 340 -15.75 -35.45 -8.90
C ALA A 340 -15.69 -35.35 -7.38
N GLY A 341 -15.63 -34.14 -6.86
CA GLY A 341 -16.08 -33.85 -5.51
C GLY A 341 -17.60 -33.64 -5.57
N GLU A 342 -18.35 -34.36 -4.76
CA GLU A 342 -19.80 -34.23 -4.59
C GLU A 342 -20.16 -32.76 -4.37
N ARG A 343 -20.87 -32.15 -5.31
CA ARG A 343 -21.48 -30.83 -5.15
C ARG A 343 -22.98 -31.02 -5.04
N ASP A 344 -23.52 -30.69 -3.85
CA ASP A 344 -24.94 -30.46 -3.66
C ASP A 344 -25.44 -29.47 -4.72
N ALA A 345 -26.53 -29.84 -5.37
CA ALA A 345 -27.13 -29.09 -6.48
C ALA A 345 -27.62 -27.71 -6.00
N GLN A 346 -26.84 -26.69 -6.21
CA GLN A 346 -27.34 -25.32 -6.25
C GLN A 346 -27.95 -25.02 -7.63
N PRO A 347 -28.98 -24.14 -7.72
CA PRO A 347 -29.63 -23.85 -8.98
C PRO A 347 -28.64 -23.28 -9.98
N GLN A 348 -28.51 -23.94 -11.14
CA GLN A 348 -27.66 -23.54 -12.24
C GLN A 348 -28.02 -22.11 -12.65
N ARG A 349 -27.11 -21.15 -12.44
CA ARG A 349 -27.10 -19.92 -13.22
C ARG A 349 -26.81 -20.36 -14.67
N GLU A 350 -27.60 -19.88 -15.63
CA GLU A 350 -27.35 -20.04 -17.05
C GLU A 350 -26.04 -19.32 -17.43
N GLY A 351 -24.91 -19.96 -17.18
CA GLY A 351 -23.58 -19.56 -17.61
C GLY A 351 -22.80 -20.82 -17.97
N VAL A 352 -22.20 -20.84 -19.12
CA VAL A 352 -21.29 -21.91 -19.52
C VAL A 352 -20.16 -21.93 -18.49
N ASN A 353 -20.06 -22.99 -17.69
CA ASN A 353 -18.88 -23.20 -16.88
C ASN A 353 -17.67 -23.27 -17.81
N ARG A 354 -16.70 -22.39 -17.60
CA ARG A 354 -15.45 -22.35 -18.38
C ARG A 354 -14.29 -22.65 -17.43
N LEU A 355 -13.33 -23.42 -17.94
CA LEU A 355 -12.09 -23.74 -17.25
C LEU A 355 -10.98 -22.90 -17.88
N LEU A 356 -10.34 -22.05 -17.12
CA LEU A 356 -9.15 -21.31 -17.51
C LEU A 356 -7.91 -22.15 -17.15
N ASP A 357 -7.19 -22.62 -18.18
CA ASP A 357 -5.91 -23.33 -18.01
C ASP A 357 -4.75 -22.35 -18.20
N LEU A 358 -4.20 -21.88 -17.09
CA LEU A 358 -3.10 -20.91 -17.08
C LEU A 358 -1.81 -21.45 -17.71
N SER A 359 -1.64 -22.77 -17.79
CA SER A 359 -0.47 -23.36 -18.46
C SER A 359 -0.44 -23.13 -19.98
N ARG A 360 -1.54 -22.68 -20.55
CA ARG A 360 -1.70 -22.40 -21.98
C ARG A 360 -1.56 -20.91 -22.33
N VAL A 361 -1.41 -20.07 -21.33
CA VAL A 361 -1.26 -18.64 -21.53
C VAL A 361 0.17 -18.34 -21.98
N ASP A 362 0.32 -17.67 -23.13
CA ASP A 362 1.64 -17.43 -23.73
C ASP A 362 2.57 -16.57 -22.85
N ASP A 363 2.01 -15.65 -22.06
CA ASP A 363 2.73 -14.76 -21.14
C ASP A 363 2.29 -15.01 -19.68
N ALA A 364 2.31 -16.27 -19.29
CA ALA A 364 1.83 -16.73 -17.99
C ALA A 364 2.58 -16.10 -16.81
N ASP A 365 3.84 -15.70 -16.98
CA ASP A 365 4.66 -15.07 -15.95
C ASP A 365 4.16 -13.68 -15.54
N ASN A 366 3.34 -13.03 -16.38
CA ASN A 366 2.72 -11.74 -16.11
C ASN A 366 1.26 -11.85 -15.67
N VAL A 367 0.76 -13.06 -15.43
CA VAL A 367 -0.61 -13.27 -14.96
C VAL A 367 -0.66 -13.28 -13.44
N ASP A 368 -1.20 -12.23 -12.86
CA ASP A 368 -1.41 -12.10 -11.42
C ASP A 368 -2.90 -12.03 -11.10
N LEU A 369 -3.40 -12.97 -10.29
CA LEU A 369 -4.83 -13.10 -9.99
C LEU A 369 -5.07 -13.29 -8.49
N VAL A 370 -6.17 -12.73 -8.01
CA VAL A 370 -6.73 -13.02 -6.69
C VAL A 370 -8.15 -13.56 -6.84
N VAL A 371 -8.43 -14.72 -6.25
CA VAL A 371 -9.78 -15.27 -6.14
C VAL A 371 -10.36 -14.82 -4.81
N LEU A 372 -11.47 -14.09 -4.87
CA LEU A 372 -12.18 -13.56 -3.70
C LEU A 372 -13.51 -14.27 -3.48
N ASN A 373 -13.86 -14.57 -2.24
CA ASN A 373 -15.22 -14.83 -1.83
C ASN A 373 -15.80 -13.55 -1.21
N ALA A 374 -16.46 -12.73 -2.01
CA ALA A 374 -17.00 -11.44 -1.59
C ALA A 374 -18.13 -11.56 -0.54
N ALA A 375 -18.74 -12.73 -0.42
CA ALA A 375 -19.86 -12.98 0.51
C ALA A 375 -19.44 -13.71 1.81
N GLU A 376 -18.18 -14.08 1.97
CA GLU A 376 -17.72 -14.78 3.18
C GLU A 376 -17.69 -13.84 4.39
N GLU A 377 -18.52 -14.12 5.38
CA GLU A 377 -18.46 -13.46 6.68
C GLU A 377 -17.41 -14.14 7.56
N TRP A 378 -16.55 -13.35 8.20
CA TRP A 378 -15.51 -13.87 9.06
C TRP A 378 -15.14 -12.89 10.18
N THR A 379 -14.51 -13.42 11.23
CA THR A 379 -14.03 -12.62 12.36
C THR A 379 -12.55 -12.36 12.18
N VAL A 380 -12.14 -11.09 12.29
CA VAL A 380 -10.71 -10.73 12.31
C VAL A 380 -10.08 -11.28 13.58
N ASP A 381 -9.14 -12.20 13.41
CA ASP A 381 -8.37 -12.81 14.50
C ASP A 381 -6.88 -12.54 14.27
N PRO A 382 -6.29 -11.55 14.96
CA PRO A 382 -4.88 -11.21 14.77
C PRO A 382 -3.93 -12.37 15.07
N GLU A 383 -4.33 -13.35 15.91
CA GLU A 383 -3.48 -14.51 16.22
C GLU A 383 -3.32 -15.47 15.03
N GLN A 384 -4.20 -15.37 14.03
CA GLN A 384 -4.12 -16.14 12.79
C GLN A 384 -3.36 -15.42 11.67
N PHE A 385 -2.90 -14.19 11.89
CA PHE A 385 -2.16 -13.44 10.90
C PHE A 385 -0.77 -14.01 10.66
N HIS A 386 -0.32 -13.97 9.41
CA HIS A 386 1.05 -14.33 9.01
C HIS A 386 2.06 -13.28 9.47
N SER A 387 1.65 -12.01 9.58
CA SER A 387 2.44 -10.96 10.19
C SER A 387 2.95 -11.41 11.56
N LYS A 388 4.22 -11.11 11.88
CA LYS A 388 4.78 -11.33 13.22
C LYS A 388 4.16 -10.40 14.27
N ALA A 389 3.65 -9.25 13.84
CA ALA A 389 3.01 -8.26 14.70
C ALA A 389 1.53 -8.55 14.95
N ARG A 390 0.99 -7.95 16.03
CA ARG A 390 -0.41 -8.10 16.45
C ARG A 390 -1.09 -6.75 16.73
N ASN A 391 -0.42 -5.64 16.40
CA ASN A 391 -0.84 -4.28 16.70
C ASN A 391 -1.97 -3.79 15.79
N THR A 392 -3.18 -4.26 16.05
CA THR A 392 -4.37 -3.83 15.32
C THR A 392 -5.57 -3.65 16.25
N PRO A 393 -6.40 -2.60 16.06
CA PRO A 393 -7.67 -2.43 16.78
C PRO A 393 -8.82 -3.25 16.18
N PHE A 394 -8.59 -3.92 15.04
CA PHE A 394 -9.64 -4.64 14.31
C PHE A 394 -9.92 -6.05 14.85
N GLY A 395 -9.15 -6.54 15.81
CA GLY A 395 -9.39 -7.85 16.43
C GLY A 395 -10.84 -8.00 16.92
N GLY A 396 -11.49 -9.10 16.53
CA GLY A 396 -12.89 -9.39 16.86
C GLY A 396 -13.92 -8.71 15.95
N TRP A 397 -13.53 -7.93 14.96
CA TRP A 397 -14.47 -7.36 13.99
C TRP A 397 -15.08 -8.45 13.12
N GLN A 398 -16.40 -8.37 12.93
CA GLN A 398 -17.10 -9.17 11.92
C GLN A 398 -17.03 -8.39 10.60
N VAL A 399 -16.45 -9.00 9.59
CA VAL A 399 -16.22 -8.39 8.28
C VAL A 399 -16.66 -9.34 7.17
N THR A 400 -16.87 -8.80 5.97
CA THR A 400 -17.31 -9.55 4.79
C THR A 400 -16.24 -9.50 3.71
N GLY A 401 -16.10 -10.60 2.98
CA GLY A 401 -15.15 -10.74 1.88
C GLY A 401 -13.76 -11.22 2.34
N ARG A 402 -13.30 -12.30 1.67
CA ARG A 402 -12.01 -12.92 2.03
C ARG A 402 -11.34 -13.55 0.80
N PRO A 403 -10.01 -13.39 0.63
CA PRO A 403 -9.30 -14.07 -0.44
C PRO A 403 -9.30 -15.59 -0.22
N LEU A 404 -9.54 -16.33 -1.29
CA LEU A 404 -9.48 -17.79 -1.35
C LEU A 404 -8.17 -18.29 -1.92
N ALA A 405 -7.64 -17.61 -2.94
CA ALA A 405 -6.39 -17.97 -3.57
C ALA A 405 -5.69 -16.73 -4.15
N THR A 406 -4.37 -16.80 -4.22
CA THR A 406 -3.52 -15.82 -4.91
C THR A 406 -2.62 -16.57 -5.88
N ILE A 407 -2.59 -16.10 -7.13
CA ILE A 407 -1.79 -16.65 -8.23
C ILE A 407 -0.87 -15.54 -8.71
N ILE A 408 0.43 -15.83 -8.82
CA ILE A 408 1.45 -14.90 -9.29
C ILE A 408 2.30 -15.62 -10.34
N GLY A 409 2.40 -15.05 -11.55
CA GLY A 409 3.14 -15.67 -12.63
C GLY A 409 2.63 -17.08 -12.94
N SER A 410 1.31 -17.29 -12.94
CA SER A 410 0.64 -18.60 -13.06
C SER A 410 0.91 -19.61 -11.94
N GLN A 411 1.63 -19.25 -10.88
CA GLN A 411 1.89 -20.10 -9.72
C GLN A 411 0.89 -19.82 -8.59
N LEU A 412 0.36 -20.89 -7.98
CA LEU A 412 -0.52 -20.78 -6.82
C LEU A 412 0.31 -20.48 -5.55
N MET A 413 0.34 -19.20 -5.12
CA MET A 413 1.13 -18.76 -3.97
C MET A 413 0.40 -18.95 -2.65
N PHE A 414 -0.92 -18.82 -2.66
CA PHE A 414 -1.78 -18.98 -1.49
C PHE A 414 -3.08 -19.66 -1.87
N SER A 415 -3.58 -20.58 -1.02
CA SER A 415 -4.88 -21.23 -1.20
C SER A 415 -5.53 -21.57 0.14
N ARG A 416 -6.82 -21.32 0.21
CA ARG A 416 -7.77 -21.79 1.24
C ARG A 416 -8.84 -22.70 0.63
N LEU A 417 -8.67 -23.11 -0.63
CA LEU A 417 -9.58 -24.01 -1.36
C LEU A 417 -9.40 -25.45 -0.92
#